data_f7f5e3f3026c1b99aa010fca6df38600
#
_entry.id   f7f5e3f3026c1b99aa010fca6df38600
#
_cell.length_a   1.000
_cell.length_b   1.000
_cell.length_c   1.000
_cell.angle_alpha   90.00
_cell.angle_beta   90.00
_cell.angle_gamma   90.00
#
_symmetry.space_group_name_H-M   'P 1'
#
loop_
_entity.id
_entity.type
_entity.pdbx_description
1 polymer ?
#
loop_
_entity_poly.entity_id
_entity_poly.type
_entity_poly.pdbx_seq_one_letter_code
_entity_poly.pdbx_strand_id
1 'polypeptide(L)'
;MNKQERIAQLNANWNNDSRWNGVKRPYSAEQVVKLSGSVRIDYTLARLGAARLWNLIHQESCVTALGALTGNQAVQQVQAGLKAIYLSGWQVAADANHSAQTYPDQSLYPADSVPAVVKRINNALLRADQIQTQTGDGNTHWLAPIVADAEAGFGGNLNAFELMKMMIEAGAAGVHFEDQLSSAKKCGHLGGKVLVPTREAVDKLIAARLAADVMDVPTLIVARTDADAATLITSDIDERDHRFIYGKRSHEGFYHVKNGIEQAISRGVAYAPYADLVWCETSHPDLGEAYEFAKGVHEQYPGKLLAYNCSPSFNWAAKLSEKEMLNFREKLAEMGYKFQFVTLAGFHSLNTSMFELAVAYRQKGMAGYSALQQKEFALQNEHGFKAVRHQAFVGTGYFDAVQEVITNGQSSTTALKNSTEEAQFNTPSVEGQLAVA
;
A
#
# COMPACT_ATOMS: atom_id res chain seq x y z
N MET A 1 -16.27 29.43 -1.64
CA MET A 1 -15.52 29.81 -0.42
C MET A 1 -14.38 30.73 -0.83
N ASN A 2 -14.28 31.91 -0.22
CA ASN A 2 -13.22 32.87 -0.51
C ASN A 2 -11.90 32.46 0.19
N LYS A 3 -10.80 33.16 -0.12
CA LYS A 3 -9.47 32.85 0.40
C LYS A 3 -9.39 32.91 1.94
N GLN A 4 -10.04 33.89 2.55
CA GLN A 4 -10.03 34.07 4.02
C GLN A 4 -10.83 32.96 4.72
N GLU A 5 -11.97 32.56 4.16
CA GLU A 5 -12.76 31.45 4.65
C GLU A 5 -11.97 30.13 4.61
N ARG A 6 -11.19 29.88 3.53
CA ARG A 6 -10.33 28.68 3.45
C ARG A 6 -9.24 28.68 4.51
N ILE A 7 -8.58 29.82 4.74
CA ILE A 7 -7.55 29.96 5.77
C ILE A 7 -8.16 29.67 7.15
N ALA A 8 -9.31 30.28 7.46
CA ALA A 8 -10.00 30.07 8.73
C ALA A 8 -10.40 28.60 8.92
N GLN A 9 -10.91 27.94 7.87
CA GLN A 9 -11.28 26.53 7.91
C GLN A 9 -10.07 25.61 8.16
N LEU A 10 -8.94 25.86 7.49
CA LEU A 10 -7.70 25.08 7.71
C LEU A 10 -7.20 25.23 9.14
N ASN A 11 -7.14 26.48 9.65
CA ASN A 11 -6.72 26.73 11.02
C ASN A 11 -7.67 26.07 12.04
N ALA A 12 -8.96 26.16 11.83
CA ALA A 12 -9.95 25.51 12.68
C ALA A 12 -9.80 23.99 12.67
N ASN A 13 -9.61 23.38 11.50
CA ASN A 13 -9.39 21.95 11.34
C ASN A 13 -8.11 21.51 12.08
N TRP A 14 -6.96 22.17 11.81
CA TRP A 14 -5.69 21.79 12.43
C TRP A 14 -5.66 21.93 13.96
N ASN A 15 -6.41 22.91 14.52
CA ASN A 15 -6.41 23.17 15.94
C ASN A 15 -7.45 22.36 16.72
N ASN A 16 -8.56 21.97 16.09
CA ASN A 16 -9.70 21.39 16.79
C ASN A 16 -9.93 19.89 16.47
N ASP A 17 -9.40 19.39 15.37
CA ASP A 17 -9.52 17.98 15.01
C ASP A 17 -8.37 17.19 15.64
N SER A 18 -8.71 16.23 16.51
CA SER A 18 -7.76 15.34 17.18
C SER A 18 -6.87 14.54 16.22
N ARG A 19 -7.29 14.41 14.96
CA ARG A 19 -6.51 13.83 13.86
C ARG A 19 -5.12 14.47 13.74
N TRP A 20 -5.01 15.75 14.07
CA TRP A 20 -3.78 16.52 13.88
C TRP A 20 -2.94 16.68 15.15
N ASN A 21 -3.35 16.03 16.24
CA ASN A 21 -2.58 16.06 17.48
C ASN A 21 -1.17 15.52 17.26
N GLY A 22 -0.15 16.32 17.64
CA GLY A 22 1.26 15.95 17.51
C GLY A 22 1.85 16.07 16.09
N VAL A 23 1.05 16.46 15.07
CA VAL A 23 1.55 16.73 13.71
C VAL A 23 2.11 18.15 13.62
N LYS A 24 3.40 18.27 13.27
CA LYS A 24 4.06 19.57 13.07
C LYS A 24 3.98 20.00 11.61
N ARG A 25 3.67 21.29 11.42
CA ARG A 25 3.68 21.99 10.13
C ARG A 25 4.57 23.24 10.27
N PRO A 26 5.74 23.32 9.61
CA PRO A 26 6.59 24.53 9.66
C PRO A 26 6.09 25.63 8.73
N TYR A 27 4.83 25.56 8.28
CA TYR A 27 4.17 26.51 7.40
C TYR A 27 2.76 26.84 7.91
N SER A 28 2.20 27.93 7.42
CA SER A 28 0.90 28.43 7.85
C SER A 28 -0.22 28.06 6.85
N ALA A 29 -1.48 28.15 7.30
CA ALA A 29 -2.67 27.97 6.45
C ALA A 29 -2.71 28.98 5.29
N GLU A 30 -2.21 30.21 5.48
CA GLU A 30 -2.08 31.24 4.43
C GLU A 30 -1.14 30.77 3.33
N GLN A 31 -0.01 30.15 3.70
CA GLN A 31 0.96 29.60 2.73
C GLN A 31 0.35 28.46 1.93
N VAL A 32 -0.37 27.54 2.58
CA VAL A 32 -1.10 26.46 1.90
C VAL A 32 -2.12 27.01 0.91
N VAL A 33 -2.97 27.94 1.34
CA VAL A 33 -4.00 28.53 0.46
C VAL A 33 -3.38 29.30 -0.69
N LYS A 34 -2.22 29.93 -0.50
CA LYS A 34 -1.47 30.60 -1.58
C LYS A 34 -1.00 29.64 -2.67
N LEU A 35 -0.67 28.39 -2.28
CA LEU A 35 -0.17 27.33 -3.18
C LEU A 35 -1.29 26.48 -3.80
N SER A 36 -2.51 26.52 -3.24
CA SER A 36 -3.61 25.61 -3.66
C SER A 36 -4.31 26.01 -4.97
N GLY A 37 -3.95 27.14 -5.59
CA GLY A 37 -4.66 27.66 -6.77
C GLY A 37 -6.06 28.20 -6.45
N SER A 38 -6.84 28.54 -7.49
CA SER A 38 -8.16 29.14 -7.38
C SER A 38 -9.32 28.15 -7.46
N VAL A 39 -9.07 26.97 -8.03
CA VAL A 39 -10.07 25.90 -8.20
C VAL A 39 -9.86 24.80 -7.16
N ARG A 40 -10.93 24.42 -6.47
CA ARG A 40 -10.93 23.27 -5.59
C ARG A 40 -11.32 22.03 -6.39
N ILE A 41 -10.44 21.03 -6.40
CA ILE A 41 -10.70 19.72 -6.96
C ILE A 41 -11.03 18.79 -5.77
N ASP A 42 -12.05 17.96 -5.91
CA ASP A 42 -12.39 16.95 -4.89
C ASP A 42 -11.80 15.59 -5.28
N TYR A 43 -10.87 15.13 -4.47
CA TYR A 43 -10.22 13.81 -4.62
C TYR A 43 -10.97 12.80 -3.74
N THR A 44 -12.19 12.49 -4.10
CA THR A 44 -13.15 11.71 -3.29
C THR A 44 -12.56 10.39 -2.81
N LEU A 45 -11.93 9.60 -3.69
CA LEU A 45 -11.38 8.28 -3.32
C LEU A 45 -10.25 8.41 -2.29
N ALA A 46 -9.33 9.36 -2.49
CA ALA A 46 -8.24 9.59 -1.56
C ALA A 46 -8.74 10.06 -0.19
N ARG A 47 -9.72 10.96 -0.18
CA ARG A 47 -10.34 11.48 1.06
C ARG A 47 -11.06 10.38 1.84
N LEU A 48 -11.94 9.62 1.17
CA LEU A 48 -12.66 8.51 1.80
C LEU A 48 -11.70 7.41 2.29
N GLY A 49 -10.71 7.07 1.45
CA GLY A 49 -9.69 6.09 1.79
C GLY A 49 -8.86 6.50 3.00
N ALA A 50 -8.38 7.77 3.05
CA ALA A 50 -7.62 8.29 4.18
C ALA A 50 -8.43 8.30 5.48
N ALA A 51 -9.68 8.76 5.44
CA ALA A 51 -10.57 8.74 6.59
C ALA A 51 -10.83 7.31 7.08
N ARG A 52 -11.09 6.38 6.14
CA ARG A 52 -11.30 4.97 6.48
C ARG A 52 -10.05 4.32 7.08
N LEU A 53 -8.88 4.55 6.49
CA LEU A 53 -7.62 4.02 7.02
C LEU A 53 -7.35 4.52 8.43
N TRP A 54 -7.55 5.81 8.66
CA TRP A 54 -7.42 6.41 10.00
C TRP A 54 -8.34 5.76 11.02
N ASN A 55 -9.61 5.57 10.67
CA ASN A 55 -10.58 4.92 11.54
C ASN A 55 -10.22 3.46 11.83
N LEU A 56 -9.83 2.69 10.80
CA LEU A 56 -9.44 1.29 10.96
C LEU A 56 -8.25 1.13 11.91
N ILE A 57 -7.21 1.97 11.76
CA ILE A 57 -6.01 1.93 12.62
C ILE A 57 -6.34 2.17 14.09
N HIS A 58 -7.41 2.95 14.39
CA HIS A 58 -7.83 3.26 15.76
C HIS A 58 -8.88 2.28 16.32
N GLN A 59 -9.65 1.62 15.47
CA GLN A 59 -10.72 0.72 15.89
C GLN A 59 -10.28 -0.74 15.97
N GLU A 60 -9.35 -1.15 15.11
CA GLU A 60 -8.85 -2.53 15.07
C GLU A 60 -7.60 -2.69 15.95
N SER A 61 -7.32 -3.91 16.37
CA SER A 61 -6.04 -4.21 17.05
C SER A 61 -4.85 -3.85 16.15
N CYS A 62 -4.93 -4.25 14.88
CA CYS A 62 -4.09 -3.79 13.79
C CYS A 62 -4.82 -3.92 12.45
N VAL A 63 -4.40 -3.13 11.47
CA VAL A 63 -4.82 -3.25 10.06
C VAL A 63 -3.77 -4.08 9.33
N THR A 64 -4.22 -5.14 8.66
CA THR A 64 -3.34 -6.01 7.87
C THR A 64 -3.59 -5.82 6.38
N ALA A 65 -2.51 -5.85 5.59
CA ALA A 65 -2.58 -5.71 4.15
C ALA A 65 -1.61 -6.67 3.44
N LEU A 66 -1.96 -7.05 2.23
CA LEU A 66 -1.08 -7.78 1.32
C LEU A 66 -0.73 -6.90 0.13
N GLY A 67 0.49 -7.04 -0.38
CA GLY A 67 0.91 -6.39 -1.61
C GLY A 67 0.05 -6.87 -2.79
N ALA A 68 -0.68 -5.96 -3.44
CA ALA A 68 -1.37 -6.24 -4.70
C ALA A 68 -0.54 -5.73 -5.88
N LEU A 69 -0.44 -6.51 -6.94
CA LEU A 69 0.23 -6.13 -8.18
C LEU A 69 -0.78 -5.72 -9.26
N THR A 70 -1.99 -6.27 -9.20
CA THR A 70 -3.06 -6.03 -10.17
C THR A 70 -4.36 -5.62 -9.48
N GLY A 71 -5.26 -4.97 -10.22
CA GLY A 71 -6.58 -4.63 -9.72
C GLY A 71 -7.40 -5.87 -9.33
N ASN A 72 -7.28 -6.97 -10.08
CA ASN A 72 -7.99 -8.21 -9.75
C ASN A 72 -7.46 -8.85 -8.46
N GLN A 73 -6.17 -8.80 -8.19
CA GLN A 73 -5.64 -9.25 -6.89
C GLN A 73 -6.22 -8.44 -5.73
N ALA A 74 -6.32 -7.11 -5.90
CA ALA A 74 -6.93 -6.25 -4.89
C ALA A 74 -8.42 -6.59 -4.66
N VAL A 75 -9.19 -6.84 -5.72
CA VAL A 75 -10.59 -7.30 -5.61
C VAL A 75 -10.66 -8.62 -4.83
N GLN A 76 -9.76 -9.58 -5.09
CA GLN A 76 -9.71 -10.84 -4.35
C GLN A 76 -9.37 -10.64 -2.86
N GLN A 77 -8.42 -9.75 -2.56
CA GLN A 77 -8.06 -9.42 -1.17
C GLN A 77 -9.25 -8.86 -0.39
N VAL A 78 -9.99 -7.92 -0.99
CA VAL A 78 -11.17 -7.31 -0.37
C VAL A 78 -12.31 -8.33 -0.24
N GLN A 79 -12.55 -9.14 -1.26
CA GLN A 79 -13.55 -10.21 -1.23
C GLN A 79 -13.25 -11.24 -0.14
N ALA A 80 -11.96 -11.56 0.08
CA ALA A 80 -11.51 -12.44 1.14
C ALA A 80 -11.54 -11.81 2.55
N GLY A 81 -11.96 -10.54 2.67
CA GLY A 81 -12.18 -9.85 3.94
C GLY A 81 -11.03 -8.97 4.41
N LEU A 82 -9.96 -8.76 3.64
CA LEU A 82 -8.93 -7.79 3.98
C LEU A 82 -9.49 -6.37 3.87
N LYS A 83 -9.17 -5.53 4.86
CA LYS A 83 -9.74 -4.18 5.00
C LYS A 83 -8.86 -3.08 4.41
N ALA A 84 -7.62 -3.40 4.01
CA ALA A 84 -6.66 -2.49 3.41
C ALA A 84 -5.79 -3.21 2.38
N ILE A 85 -5.19 -2.45 1.48
CA ILE A 85 -4.31 -2.92 0.41
C ILE A 85 -2.97 -2.23 0.56
N TYR A 86 -1.88 -2.97 0.37
CA TYR A 86 -0.55 -2.41 0.21
C TYR A 86 -0.13 -2.44 -1.26
N LEU A 87 0.48 -1.36 -1.74
CA LEU A 87 1.07 -1.30 -3.07
C LEU A 87 2.58 -1.07 -2.97
N SER A 88 3.33 -2.12 -3.32
CA SER A 88 4.78 -2.18 -3.24
C SER A 88 5.45 -1.58 -4.48
N GLY A 89 6.39 -0.68 -4.29
CA GLY A 89 7.28 -0.19 -5.35
C GLY A 89 8.12 -1.32 -5.95
N TRP A 90 8.56 -2.27 -5.13
CA TRP A 90 9.28 -3.47 -5.60
C TRP A 90 8.46 -4.25 -6.64
N GLN A 91 7.18 -4.50 -6.39
CA GLN A 91 6.31 -5.21 -7.34
C GLN A 91 6.08 -4.39 -8.61
N VAL A 92 5.96 -3.05 -8.48
CA VAL A 92 5.84 -2.15 -9.62
C VAL A 92 7.13 -2.15 -10.45
N ALA A 93 8.30 -2.11 -9.83
CA ALA A 93 9.58 -2.25 -10.51
C ALA A 93 9.66 -3.56 -11.31
N ALA A 94 9.23 -4.67 -10.69
CA ALA A 94 9.33 -5.99 -11.28
C ALA A 94 8.43 -6.18 -12.52
N ASP A 95 7.17 -5.70 -12.49
CA ASP A 95 6.20 -6.11 -13.53
C ASP A 95 5.05 -5.13 -13.80
N ALA A 96 5.10 -3.88 -13.32
CA ALA A 96 3.98 -2.96 -13.51
C ALA A 96 4.38 -1.50 -13.74
N ASN A 97 5.63 -1.24 -14.10
CA ASN A 97 6.12 0.12 -14.34
C ASN A 97 5.86 0.61 -15.77
N HIS A 98 5.86 1.93 -15.95
CA HIS A 98 5.61 2.58 -17.24
C HIS A 98 6.71 2.38 -18.27
N SER A 99 7.93 1.98 -17.87
CA SER A 99 8.99 1.61 -18.80
C SER A 99 8.77 0.25 -19.47
N ALA A 100 7.77 -0.52 -19.02
CA ALA A 100 7.49 -1.88 -19.47
C ALA A 100 8.73 -2.82 -19.39
N GLN A 101 9.56 -2.61 -18.37
CA GLN A 101 10.77 -3.37 -18.10
C GLN A 101 10.65 -4.14 -16.80
N THR A 102 11.41 -5.20 -16.65
CA THR A 102 11.62 -5.88 -15.37
C THR A 102 12.84 -5.26 -14.70
N TYR A 103 12.62 -4.55 -13.60
CA TYR A 103 13.67 -3.88 -12.84
C TYR A 103 13.80 -4.46 -11.42
N PRO A 104 15.02 -4.46 -10.86
CA PRO A 104 15.18 -4.57 -9.43
C PRO A 104 14.61 -3.31 -8.74
N ASP A 105 14.34 -3.42 -7.45
CA ASP A 105 13.84 -2.32 -6.62
C ASP A 105 14.98 -1.32 -6.30
N GLN A 106 15.28 -0.47 -7.26
CA GLN A 106 16.34 0.55 -7.23
C GLN A 106 15.90 1.88 -7.86
N SER A 107 14.60 2.17 -7.86
CA SER A 107 14.00 3.39 -8.42
C SER A 107 14.40 3.66 -9.89
N LEU A 108 14.53 2.59 -10.70
CA LEU A 108 14.90 2.69 -12.13
C LEU A 108 13.69 2.98 -13.03
N TYR A 109 12.50 2.89 -12.50
CA TYR A 109 11.25 3.12 -13.23
C TYR A 109 10.76 4.57 -13.06
N PRO A 110 9.89 5.07 -13.96
CA PRO A 110 9.31 6.40 -13.85
C PRO A 110 8.50 6.60 -12.58
N ALA A 111 8.62 7.78 -11.95
CA ALA A 111 8.01 8.09 -10.66
C ALA A 111 6.46 7.99 -10.65
N ASP A 112 5.82 8.13 -11.80
CA ASP A 112 4.36 8.03 -11.98
C ASP A 112 3.85 6.57 -12.08
N SER A 113 4.75 5.58 -12.07
CA SER A 113 4.37 4.16 -12.22
C SER A 113 3.53 3.65 -11.04
N VAL A 114 3.92 3.96 -9.80
CA VAL A 114 3.13 3.57 -8.62
C VAL A 114 1.77 4.27 -8.60
N PRO A 115 1.66 5.60 -8.80
CA PRO A 115 0.36 6.28 -8.96
C PRO A 115 -0.54 5.63 -10.01
N ALA A 116 0.00 5.22 -11.15
CA ALA A 116 -0.78 4.55 -12.20
C ALA A 116 -1.37 3.22 -11.74
N VAL A 117 -0.62 2.43 -10.96
CA VAL A 117 -1.13 1.17 -10.39
C VAL A 117 -2.15 1.42 -9.28
N VAL A 118 -1.97 2.45 -8.43
CA VAL A 118 -3.00 2.91 -7.47
C VAL A 118 -4.31 3.17 -8.20
N LYS A 119 -4.26 3.94 -9.30
CA LYS A 119 -5.45 4.24 -10.12
C LYS A 119 -6.09 2.97 -10.71
N ARG A 120 -5.27 2.05 -11.21
CA ARG A 120 -5.74 0.75 -11.76
C ARG A 120 -6.45 -0.08 -10.70
N ILE A 121 -5.91 -0.15 -9.50
CA ILE A 121 -6.51 -0.86 -8.36
C ILE A 121 -7.85 -0.21 -7.98
N ASN A 122 -7.89 1.10 -7.81
CA ASN A 122 -9.11 1.82 -7.50
C ASN A 122 -10.19 1.61 -8.56
N ASN A 123 -9.84 1.61 -9.85
CA ASN A 123 -10.79 1.35 -10.93
C ASN A 123 -11.35 -0.07 -10.89
N ALA A 124 -10.56 -1.07 -10.51
CA ALA A 124 -11.04 -2.44 -10.33
C ALA A 124 -12.02 -2.56 -9.14
N LEU A 125 -11.69 -1.90 -8.03
CA LEU A 125 -12.58 -1.84 -6.86
C LEU A 125 -13.89 -1.09 -7.16
N LEU A 126 -13.81 0.03 -7.89
CA LEU A 126 -14.99 0.77 -8.36
C LEU A 126 -15.86 -0.11 -9.28
N ARG A 127 -15.26 -0.92 -10.14
CA ARG A 127 -16.02 -1.84 -11.00
C ARG A 127 -16.74 -2.89 -10.15
N ALA A 128 -16.08 -3.48 -9.16
CA ALA A 128 -16.69 -4.43 -8.24
C ALA A 128 -17.88 -3.80 -7.46
N ASP A 129 -17.70 -2.56 -7.01
CA ASP A 129 -18.75 -1.77 -6.34
C ASP A 129 -19.94 -1.47 -7.29
N GLN A 130 -19.67 -1.08 -8.52
CA GLN A 130 -20.72 -0.83 -9.54
C GLN A 130 -21.52 -2.11 -9.85
N ILE A 131 -20.85 -3.26 -9.97
CA ILE A 131 -21.52 -4.55 -10.19
C ILE A 131 -22.41 -4.87 -8.99
N GLN A 132 -21.90 -4.78 -7.77
CA GLN A 132 -22.67 -5.01 -6.55
C GLN A 132 -23.87 -4.07 -6.45
N THR A 133 -23.70 -2.81 -6.74
CA THR A 133 -24.78 -1.81 -6.72
C THR A 133 -25.85 -2.10 -7.77
N GLN A 134 -25.44 -2.47 -8.98
CA GLN A 134 -26.35 -2.78 -10.09
C GLN A 134 -27.14 -4.07 -9.84
N THR A 135 -26.52 -5.11 -9.28
CA THR A 135 -27.18 -6.38 -8.99
C THR A 135 -27.99 -6.35 -7.69
N GLY A 136 -27.67 -5.45 -6.77
CA GLY A 136 -28.21 -5.45 -5.41
C GLY A 136 -27.74 -6.65 -4.57
N ASP A 137 -26.69 -7.37 -5.01
CA ASP A 137 -26.21 -8.59 -4.39
C ASP A 137 -24.92 -8.35 -3.59
N GLY A 138 -25.05 -8.46 -2.27
CA GLY A 138 -23.94 -8.34 -1.32
C GLY A 138 -23.85 -6.97 -0.66
N ASN A 139 -22.96 -6.90 0.34
CA ASN A 139 -22.71 -5.71 1.17
C ASN A 139 -21.21 -5.46 1.39
N THR A 140 -20.37 -5.96 0.51
CA THR A 140 -18.92 -5.78 0.61
C THR A 140 -18.57 -4.31 0.43
N HIS A 141 -17.74 -3.77 1.32
CA HIS A 141 -17.18 -2.45 1.14
C HIS A 141 -15.92 -2.55 0.28
N TRP A 142 -16.10 -2.38 -1.03
CA TRP A 142 -15.05 -2.58 -2.02
C TRP A 142 -13.92 -1.56 -1.96
N LEU A 143 -14.20 -0.30 -1.61
CA LEU A 143 -13.22 0.79 -1.62
C LEU A 143 -12.28 0.71 -0.41
N ALA A 144 -11.48 -0.35 -0.35
CA ALA A 144 -10.46 -0.51 0.68
C ALA A 144 -9.34 0.53 0.51
N PRO A 145 -8.86 1.15 1.60
CA PRO A 145 -7.78 2.13 1.53
C PRO A 145 -6.48 1.48 1.04
N ILE A 146 -5.76 2.20 0.16
CA ILE A 146 -4.48 1.78 -0.39
C ILE A 146 -3.37 2.57 0.28
N VAL A 147 -2.38 1.87 0.86
CA VAL A 147 -1.09 2.46 1.29
C VAL A 147 -0.06 2.17 0.22
N ALA A 148 0.51 3.21 -0.36
CA ALA A 148 1.36 3.13 -1.54
C ALA A 148 2.81 3.53 -1.25
N ASP A 149 3.73 2.92 -1.99
CA ASP A 149 5.18 3.12 -1.93
C ASP A 149 5.59 4.34 -2.77
N ALA A 150 6.18 5.35 -2.15
CA ALA A 150 6.80 6.49 -2.83
C ALA A 150 8.32 6.38 -2.89
N GLU A 151 8.90 5.20 -2.55
CA GLU A 151 10.35 5.02 -2.56
C GLU A 151 11.05 6.09 -1.70
N ALA A 152 12.21 6.56 -2.14
CA ALA A 152 12.90 7.71 -1.53
C ALA A 152 12.42 9.07 -2.11
N GLY A 153 11.26 9.12 -2.77
CA GLY A 153 10.67 10.32 -3.34
C GLY A 153 11.17 10.67 -4.74
N PHE A 154 11.94 9.82 -5.40
CA PHE A 154 12.51 10.00 -6.76
C PHE A 154 13.31 11.29 -6.94
N GLY A 155 13.88 11.84 -5.89
CA GLY A 155 14.68 13.05 -5.91
C GLY A 155 14.65 13.80 -4.58
N GLY A 156 14.61 15.13 -4.63
CA GLY A 156 14.55 16.02 -3.47
C GLY A 156 13.11 16.35 -3.03
N ASN A 157 12.99 17.41 -2.23
CA ASN A 157 11.72 17.85 -1.63
C ASN A 157 10.63 18.14 -2.65
N LEU A 158 10.97 18.78 -3.79
CA LEU A 158 10.00 19.11 -4.84
C LEU A 158 9.51 17.86 -5.56
N ASN A 159 10.37 16.85 -5.73
CA ASN A 159 9.96 15.57 -6.30
C ASN A 159 8.99 14.85 -5.34
N ALA A 160 9.28 14.83 -4.04
CA ALA A 160 8.41 14.24 -3.03
C ALA A 160 7.04 14.96 -2.97
N PHE A 161 7.02 16.29 -3.10
CA PHE A 161 5.79 17.09 -3.17
C PHE A 161 4.93 16.72 -4.39
N GLU A 162 5.51 16.67 -5.60
CA GLU A 162 4.76 16.32 -6.81
C GLU A 162 4.34 14.86 -6.84
N LEU A 163 5.19 13.95 -6.36
CA LEU A 163 4.82 12.53 -6.26
C LEU A 163 3.65 12.31 -5.30
N MET A 164 3.65 12.98 -4.15
CA MET A 164 2.52 12.91 -3.21
C MET A 164 1.21 13.41 -3.85
N LYS A 165 1.26 14.47 -4.67
CA LYS A 165 0.10 14.95 -5.43
C LYS A 165 -0.41 13.87 -6.38
N MET A 166 0.47 13.25 -7.18
CA MET A 166 0.10 12.16 -8.10
C MET A 166 -0.53 10.98 -7.36
N MET A 167 -0.03 10.63 -6.17
CA MET A 167 -0.61 9.59 -5.32
C MET A 167 -2.04 9.93 -4.87
N ILE A 168 -2.26 11.17 -4.45
CA ILE A 168 -3.59 11.65 -4.04
C ILE A 168 -4.55 11.67 -5.23
N GLU A 169 -4.12 12.15 -6.39
CA GLU A 169 -4.91 12.14 -7.63
C GLU A 169 -5.33 10.72 -8.04
N ALA A 170 -4.43 9.75 -7.82
CA ALA A 170 -4.71 8.34 -8.07
C ALA A 170 -5.64 7.70 -7.02
N GLY A 171 -5.85 8.34 -5.86
CA GLY A 171 -6.73 7.87 -4.79
C GLY A 171 -6.03 7.08 -3.69
N ALA A 172 -4.72 7.30 -3.44
CA ALA A 172 -4.02 6.70 -2.32
C ALA A 172 -4.54 7.24 -0.97
N ALA A 173 -4.73 6.35 0.00
CA ALA A 173 -5.16 6.65 1.36
C ALA A 173 -3.98 6.97 2.29
N GLY A 174 -2.86 6.33 2.05
CA GLY A 174 -1.59 6.54 2.74
C GLY A 174 -0.42 6.38 1.78
N VAL A 175 0.68 7.04 2.08
CA VAL A 175 1.90 7.01 1.26
C VAL A 175 3.10 6.95 2.18
N HIS A 176 4.05 6.06 1.90
CA HIS A 176 5.30 6.04 2.65
C HIS A 176 6.47 6.56 1.83
N PHE A 177 7.40 7.21 2.53
CA PHE A 177 8.67 7.70 2.02
C PHE A 177 9.80 7.16 2.88
N GLU A 178 10.91 6.78 2.26
CA GLU A 178 12.10 6.28 2.94
C GLU A 178 13.27 7.28 2.91
N ASP A 179 14.20 7.13 3.83
CA ASP A 179 15.34 8.04 4.04
C ASP A 179 16.59 7.68 3.24
N GLN A 180 16.44 6.95 2.14
CA GLN A 180 17.53 6.65 1.24
C GLN A 180 17.79 7.76 0.21
N LEU A 181 19.02 7.81 -0.30
CA LEU A 181 19.37 8.61 -1.48
C LEU A 181 18.66 8.03 -2.72
N SER A 182 17.78 8.80 -3.35
CA SER A 182 16.97 8.33 -4.48
C SER A 182 17.81 7.78 -5.65
N SER A 183 18.95 8.41 -5.97
CA SER A 183 19.83 7.97 -7.06
C SER A 183 20.65 6.72 -6.77
N ALA A 184 20.71 6.27 -5.52
CA ALA A 184 21.41 5.06 -5.08
C ALA A 184 20.49 4.12 -4.27
N LYS A 185 19.18 4.28 -4.38
CA LYS A 185 18.18 3.52 -3.64
C LYS A 185 18.34 2.02 -3.85
N LYS A 186 18.16 1.27 -2.78
CA LYS A 186 18.14 -0.20 -2.75
C LYS A 186 16.89 -0.70 -2.02
N CYS A 187 16.40 -1.87 -2.40
CA CYS A 187 15.43 -2.58 -1.59
C CYS A 187 15.93 -2.73 -0.15
N GLY A 188 15.04 -2.67 0.82
CA GLY A 188 15.36 -2.71 2.24
C GLY A 188 16.24 -3.87 2.68
N HIS A 189 16.22 -4.98 1.94
CA HIS A 189 16.99 -6.20 2.22
C HIS A 189 18.26 -6.36 1.37
N LEU A 190 18.59 -5.35 0.55
CA LEU A 190 19.84 -5.31 -0.23
C LEU A 190 20.93 -4.52 0.52
N GLY A 191 22.19 -4.83 0.23
CA GLY A 191 23.35 -4.07 0.68
C GLY A 191 23.50 -2.75 -0.10
N GLY A 192 24.44 -1.90 0.36
CA GLY A 192 24.83 -0.68 -0.35
C GLY A 192 23.81 0.47 -0.24
N LYS A 193 22.96 0.46 0.79
CA LYS A 193 22.05 1.56 1.09
C LYS A 193 22.80 2.80 1.53
N VAL A 194 22.39 3.95 0.99
CA VAL A 194 22.93 5.27 1.34
C VAL A 194 21.79 6.12 1.90
N LEU A 195 21.93 6.53 3.15
CA LEU A 195 20.96 7.43 3.79
C LEU A 195 21.17 8.88 3.29
N VAL A 196 20.09 9.64 3.26
CA VAL A 196 20.18 11.09 3.28
C VAL A 196 20.29 11.58 4.73
N PRO A 197 20.80 12.81 5.00
CA PRO A 197 20.76 13.40 6.33
C PRO A 197 19.36 13.36 6.93
N THR A 198 19.24 13.16 8.24
CA THR A 198 17.96 13.16 8.94
C THR A 198 17.09 14.38 8.59
N ARG A 199 17.71 15.57 8.46
CA ARG A 199 17.04 16.81 8.06
C ARG A 199 16.42 16.71 6.65
N GLU A 200 17.14 16.16 5.68
CA GLU A 200 16.62 16.01 4.31
C GLU A 200 15.42 15.07 4.26
N ALA A 201 15.47 13.96 5.01
CA ALA A 201 14.35 13.05 5.13
C ALA A 201 13.12 13.74 5.77
N VAL A 202 13.33 14.52 6.85
CA VAL A 202 12.28 15.34 7.47
C VAL A 202 11.69 16.34 6.45
N ASP A 203 12.51 17.01 5.68
CA ASP A 203 12.06 17.98 4.68
C ASP A 203 11.21 17.32 3.58
N LYS A 204 11.51 16.08 3.17
CA LYS A 204 10.66 15.28 2.26
C LYS A 204 9.29 14.94 2.89
N LEU A 205 9.26 14.59 4.18
CA LEU A 205 7.99 14.34 4.90
C LEU A 205 7.14 15.62 5.01
N ILE A 206 7.79 16.76 5.27
CA ILE A 206 7.13 18.07 5.27
C ILE A 206 6.58 18.40 3.88
N ALA A 207 7.33 18.13 2.81
CA ALA A 207 6.89 18.33 1.43
C ALA A 207 5.66 17.46 1.10
N ALA A 208 5.66 16.21 1.51
CA ALA A 208 4.51 15.31 1.35
C ALA A 208 3.28 15.81 2.13
N ARG A 209 3.46 16.27 3.38
CA ARG A 209 2.38 16.87 4.18
C ARG A 209 1.85 18.15 3.54
N LEU A 210 2.72 19.01 3.06
CA LEU A 210 2.33 20.23 2.36
C LEU A 210 1.52 19.92 1.09
N ALA A 211 1.90 18.91 0.32
CA ALA A 211 1.14 18.47 -0.84
C ALA A 211 -0.28 18.00 -0.44
N ALA A 212 -0.40 17.20 0.61
CA ALA A 212 -1.69 16.76 1.14
C ALA A 212 -2.58 17.92 1.60
N ASP A 213 -2.00 18.89 2.33
CA ASP A 213 -2.70 20.09 2.78
C ASP A 213 -3.10 21.00 1.61
N VAL A 214 -2.25 21.17 0.58
CA VAL A 214 -2.54 21.94 -0.64
C VAL A 214 -3.70 21.33 -1.43
N MET A 215 -3.76 20.00 -1.49
CA MET A 215 -4.83 19.27 -2.15
C MET A 215 -6.07 19.06 -1.28
N ASP A 216 -6.02 19.49 -0.02
CA ASP A 216 -7.11 19.38 0.97
C ASP A 216 -7.54 17.91 1.18
N VAL A 217 -6.58 17.00 1.29
CA VAL A 217 -6.83 15.57 1.56
C VAL A 217 -6.00 15.11 2.76
N PRO A 218 -6.59 14.48 3.79
CA PRO A 218 -5.88 14.05 5.00
C PRO A 218 -5.12 12.73 4.79
N THR A 219 -4.43 12.58 3.67
CA THR A 219 -3.66 11.37 3.32
C THR A 219 -2.64 11.06 4.41
N LEU A 220 -2.58 9.80 4.83
CA LEU A 220 -1.64 9.38 5.86
C LEU A 220 -0.21 9.33 5.29
N ILE A 221 0.73 9.79 6.09
CA ILE A 221 2.16 9.72 5.76
C ILE A 221 2.82 8.70 6.68
N VAL A 222 3.51 7.74 6.09
CA VAL A 222 4.33 6.77 6.81
C VAL A 222 5.80 7.10 6.54
N ALA A 223 6.56 7.39 7.59
CA ALA A 223 8.00 7.61 7.48
C ALA A 223 8.74 6.29 7.69
N ARG A 224 9.46 5.84 6.67
CA ARG A 224 10.32 4.66 6.75
C ARG A 224 11.77 5.09 6.98
N THR A 225 12.46 4.38 7.89
CA THR A 225 13.92 4.46 7.98
C THR A 225 14.56 3.13 7.62
N ASP A 226 15.63 3.21 6.86
CA ASP A 226 16.52 2.09 6.50
C ASP A 226 17.82 2.07 7.32
N ALA A 227 17.88 2.89 8.37
CA ALA A 227 19.10 3.11 9.17
C ALA A 227 19.58 1.87 9.94
N ASP A 228 18.70 0.88 10.17
CA ASP A 228 19.08 -0.37 10.80
C ASP A 228 20.14 -1.14 9.99
N ALA A 229 20.07 -1.10 8.67
CA ALA A 229 21.00 -1.82 7.80
C ALA A 229 21.89 -0.92 6.93
N ALA A 230 21.61 0.39 6.83
CA ALA A 230 22.38 1.29 5.97
C ALA A 230 23.72 1.69 6.60
N THR A 231 24.79 1.59 5.83
CA THR A 231 26.18 1.84 6.29
C THR A 231 26.79 3.11 5.72
N LEU A 232 26.05 3.86 4.90
CA LEU A 232 26.51 5.09 4.25
C LEU A 232 25.48 6.21 4.43
N ILE A 233 25.99 7.46 4.45
CA ILE A 233 25.18 8.68 4.46
C ILE A 233 25.81 9.73 3.53
N THR A 234 24.98 10.52 2.84
CA THR A 234 25.47 11.49 1.84
C THR A 234 26.23 12.66 2.44
N SER A 235 25.85 13.14 3.62
CA SER A 235 26.37 14.35 4.23
C SER A 235 26.22 14.34 5.75
N ASP A 236 27.02 15.15 6.42
CA ASP A 236 27.08 15.36 7.87
C ASP A 236 26.40 16.66 8.32
N ILE A 237 25.49 17.22 7.52
CA ILE A 237 24.86 18.52 7.81
C ILE A 237 23.87 18.51 8.98
N ASP A 238 23.50 17.33 9.48
CA ASP A 238 22.57 17.19 10.61
C ASP A 238 23.30 16.65 11.85
N GLU A 239 23.27 17.41 12.94
CA GLU A 239 23.95 17.05 14.19
C GLU A 239 23.46 15.72 14.78
N ARG A 240 22.20 15.33 14.53
CA ARG A 240 21.64 14.06 14.98
C ARG A 240 22.35 12.85 14.39
N ASP A 241 22.92 13.01 13.19
CA ASP A 241 23.64 11.94 12.47
C ASP A 241 25.12 11.84 12.90
N HIS A 242 25.72 12.90 13.48
CA HIS A 242 27.17 12.98 13.76
C HIS A 242 27.67 11.82 14.61
N ARG A 243 26.93 11.41 15.64
CA ARG A 243 27.37 10.34 16.57
C ARG A 243 27.46 8.96 15.89
N PHE A 244 26.88 8.80 14.73
CA PHE A 244 26.92 7.56 13.95
C PHE A 244 27.98 7.60 12.84
N ILE A 245 28.49 8.77 12.46
CA ILE A 245 29.49 8.93 11.41
C ILE A 245 30.87 8.52 11.93
N TYR A 246 31.61 7.75 11.11
CA TYR A 246 32.97 7.33 11.45
C TYR A 246 33.85 7.15 10.20
N GLY A 247 35.18 7.09 10.43
CA GLY A 247 36.18 6.72 9.44
C GLY A 247 36.36 7.74 8.31
N LYS A 248 36.90 7.26 7.18
CA LYS A 248 37.12 8.05 5.97
C LYS A 248 35.88 7.92 5.05
N ARG A 249 35.74 8.87 4.13
CA ARG A 249 34.69 8.79 3.10
C ARG A 249 34.90 7.60 2.15
N SER A 250 33.79 7.10 1.58
CA SER A 250 33.80 6.09 0.50
C SER A 250 34.41 6.66 -0.78
N HIS A 251 34.58 5.81 -1.80
CA HIS A 251 35.05 6.24 -3.12
C HIS A 251 34.14 7.31 -3.75
N GLU A 252 32.83 7.19 -3.54
CA GLU A 252 31.83 8.13 -4.04
C GLU A 252 31.73 9.39 -3.19
N GLY A 253 32.46 9.47 -2.10
CA GLY A 253 32.47 10.61 -1.18
C GLY A 253 31.44 10.57 -0.06
N PHE A 254 30.72 9.46 0.12
CA PHE A 254 29.78 9.28 1.22
C PHE A 254 30.51 9.06 2.55
N TYR A 255 29.89 9.47 3.64
CA TYR A 255 30.37 9.11 4.97
C TYR A 255 29.93 7.68 5.34
N HIS A 256 30.77 6.98 6.10
CA HIS A 256 30.36 5.72 6.73
C HIS A 256 29.56 6.03 8.00
N VAL A 257 28.50 5.26 8.24
CA VAL A 257 27.70 5.34 9.46
C VAL A 257 27.60 3.99 10.14
N LYS A 258 27.58 4.02 11.47
CA LYS A 258 27.27 2.86 12.30
C LYS A 258 25.76 2.62 12.20
N ASN A 259 25.39 1.55 11.51
CA ASN A 259 24.01 1.08 11.39
C ASN A 259 23.49 0.43 12.68
N GLY A 260 22.22 0.11 12.72
CA GLY A 260 21.55 -0.62 13.79
C GLY A 260 20.42 0.17 14.46
N ILE A 261 19.81 -0.49 15.44
CA ILE A 261 18.58 -0.03 16.09
C ILE A 261 18.70 1.36 16.72
N GLU A 262 19.86 1.73 17.29
CA GLU A 262 20.07 3.05 17.88
C GLU A 262 19.94 4.19 16.84
N GLN A 263 20.49 3.98 15.62
CA GLN A 263 20.36 4.94 14.54
C GLN A 263 18.92 4.98 14.01
N ALA A 264 18.29 3.81 13.88
CA ALA A 264 16.88 3.71 13.47
C ALA A 264 15.95 4.43 14.46
N ILE A 265 16.13 4.26 15.77
CA ILE A 265 15.38 4.99 16.81
C ILE A 265 15.61 6.49 16.71
N SER A 266 16.86 6.94 16.57
CA SER A 266 17.18 8.38 16.43
C SER A 266 16.42 9.02 15.28
N ARG A 267 16.32 8.33 14.13
CA ARG A 267 15.59 8.78 12.96
C ARG A 267 14.08 8.66 13.14
N GLY A 268 13.59 7.55 13.69
CA GLY A 268 12.18 7.35 13.99
C GLY A 268 11.61 8.46 14.88
N VAL A 269 12.35 8.84 15.92
CA VAL A 269 12.04 9.98 16.80
C VAL A 269 12.01 11.30 16.03
N ALA A 270 12.97 11.52 15.13
CA ALA A 270 13.03 12.74 14.32
C ALA A 270 11.84 12.85 13.34
N TYR A 271 11.35 11.73 12.82
CA TYR A 271 10.25 11.67 11.85
C TYR A 271 8.87 11.72 12.49
N ALA A 272 8.75 11.26 13.74
CA ALA A 272 7.47 11.14 14.44
C ALA A 272 6.58 12.40 14.39
N PRO A 273 7.09 13.64 14.53
CA PRO A 273 6.26 14.85 14.43
C PRO A 273 5.72 15.15 13.03
N TYR A 274 6.28 14.57 11.97
CA TYR A 274 5.99 14.90 10.57
C TYR A 274 5.26 13.81 9.82
N ALA A 275 5.14 12.61 10.41
CA ALA A 275 4.44 11.47 9.84
C ALA A 275 3.28 11.01 10.75
N ASP A 276 2.33 10.30 10.20
CA ASP A 276 1.25 9.66 10.96
C ASP A 276 1.72 8.36 11.59
N LEU A 277 2.45 7.55 10.84
CA LEU A 277 3.10 6.33 11.31
C LEU A 277 4.61 6.41 11.07
N VAL A 278 5.37 5.67 11.88
CA VAL A 278 6.80 5.48 11.67
C VAL A 278 7.10 3.99 11.46
N TRP A 279 8.01 3.68 10.55
CA TRP A 279 8.40 2.34 10.18
C TRP A 279 9.93 2.21 10.14
N CYS A 280 10.46 1.24 10.88
CA CYS A 280 11.84 0.77 10.75
C CYS A 280 11.89 -0.45 9.85
N GLU A 281 12.64 -0.40 8.75
CA GLU A 281 12.89 -1.58 7.94
C GLU A 281 13.90 -2.48 8.64
N THR A 282 13.50 -3.72 8.93
CA THR A 282 14.30 -4.72 9.65
C THR A 282 14.80 -5.81 8.72
N SER A 283 15.79 -6.58 9.18
CA SER A 283 16.38 -7.68 8.39
C SER A 283 15.89 -9.07 8.82
N HIS A 284 15.19 -9.15 9.96
CA HIS A 284 14.73 -10.40 10.57
C HIS A 284 13.35 -10.19 11.22
N PRO A 285 12.54 -11.27 11.38
CA PRO A 285 11.30 -11.21 12.14
C PRO A 285 11.60 -11.33 13.64
N ASP A 286 12.11 -10.26 14.25
CA ASP A 286 12.52 -10.20 15.65
C ASP A 286 11.60 -9.27 16.46
N LEU A 287 10.85 -9.84 17.41
CA LEU A 287 9.96 -9.08 18.29
C LEU A 287 10.74 -8.27 19.33
N GLY A 288 11.97 -8.67 19.68
CA GLY A 288 12.83 -7.93 20.58
C GLY A 288 13.30 -6.61 19.94
N GLU A 289 13.78 -6.67 18.70
CA GLU A 289 14.17 -5.51 17.92
C GLU A 289 12.96 -4.58 17.67
N ALA A 290 11.81 -5.15 17.32
CA ALA A 290 10.57 -4.39 17.16
C ALA A 290 10.17 -3.69 18.47
N TYR A 291 10.30 -4.35 19.62
CA TYR A 291 10.05 -3.76 20.92
C TYR A 291 11.01 -2.60 21.25
N GLU A 292 12.31 -2.77 20.99
CA GLU A 292 13.30 -1.74 21.22
C GLU A 292 13.01 -0.47 20.39
N PHE A 293 12.68 -0.64 19.11
CA PHE A 293 12.29 0.49 18.26
C PHE A 293 11.03 1.17 18.76
N ALA A 294 9.98 0.41 19.04
CA ALA A 294 8.71 0.94 19.55
C ALA A 294 8.91 1.71 20.85
N LYS A 295 9.64 1.13 21.81
CA LYS A 295 9.99 1.74 23.09
C LYS A 295 10.74 3.07 22.90
N GLY A 296 11.79 3.07 22.06
CA GLY A 296 12.61 4.27 21.83
C GLY A 296 11.79 5.42 21.21
N VAL A 297 10.85 5.12 20.31
CA VAL A 297 9.95 6.13 19.74
C VAL A 297 8.92 6.60 20.78
N HIS A 298 8.31 5.67 21.53
CA HIS A 298 7.26 5.98 22.50
C HIS A 298 7.74 6.71 23.75
N GLU A 299 9.01 6.59 24.12
CA GLU A 299 9.60 7.39 25.20
C GLU A 299 9.53 8.89 24.93
N GLN A 300 9.59 9.32 23.66
CA GLN A 300 9.49 10.74 23.29
C GLN A 300 8.12 11.11 22.69
N TYR A 301 7.45 10.16 22.04
CA TYR A 301 6.13 10.34 21.41
C TYR A 301 5.19 9.22 21.84
N PRO A 302 4.67 9.26 23.07
CA PRO A 302 3.78 8.23 23.60
C PRO A 302 2.58 7.97 22.66
N GLY A 303 2.33 6.70 22.35
CA GLY A 303 1.22 6.29 21.48
C GLY A 303 1.43 6.58 19.98
N LYS A 304 2.64 6.95 19.54
CA LYS A 304 2.93 7.10 18.12
C LYS A 304 2.64 5.81 17.37
N LEU A 305 1.83 5.91 16.32
CA LEU A 305 1.49 4.77 15.47
C LEU A 305 2.71 4.27 14.70
N LEU A 306 2.85 2.96 14.63
CA LEU A 306 3.95 2.29 13.94
C LEU A 306 3.43 1.39 12.81
N ALA A 307 4.28 1.16 11.80
CA ALA A 307 4.04 0.21 10.73
C ALA A 307 5.15 -0.85 10.69
N TYR A 308 4.82 -2.07 10.25
CA TYR A 308 5.76 -3.18 10.17
C TYR A 308 5.63 -3.93 8.84
N ASN A 309 6.76 -4.15 8.18
CA ASN A 309 6.88 -5.01 7.01
C ASN A 309 7.10 -6.46 7.45
N CYS A 310 6.07 -7.30 7.31
CA CYS A 310 6.19 -8.76 7.41
C CYS A 310 6.83 -9.29 6.11
N SER A 311 8.11 -8.99 5.92
CA SER A 311 8.79 -9.16 4.66
C SER A 311 8.81 -10.62 4.16
N PRO A 312 8.55 -10.86 2.87
CA PRO A 312 8.77 -12.15 2.24
C PRO A 312 10.27 -12.48 2.03
N SER A 313 11.17 -11.51 2.27
CA SER A 313 12.62 -11.77 2.30
C SER A 313 13.06 -12.51 3.57
N PHE A 314 12.19 -12.60 4.57
CA PHE A 314 12.42 -13.44 5.74
C PHE A 314 12.03 -14.89 5.43
N ASN A 315 12.89 -15.84 5.81
CA ASN A 315 12.48 -17.23 5.85
C ASN A 315 11.80 -17.50 7.19
N TRP A 316 10.51 -17.20 7.26
CA TRP A 316 9.71 -17.22 8.50
C TRP A 316 9.80 -18.57 9.25
N ALA A 317 9.59 -19.67 8.55
CA ALA A 317 9.62 -21.01 9.15
C ALA A 317 11.01 -21.47 9.60
N ALA A 318 12.08 -20.87 9.06
CA ALA A 318 13.45 -21.11 9.52
C ALA A 318 13.82 -20.30 10.78
N LYS A 319 13.04 -19.26 11.09
CA LYS A 319 13.32 -18.32 12.19
C LYS A 319 12.36 -18.47 13.37
N LEU A 320 11.11 -18.82 13.10
CA LEU A 320 10.03 -18.87 14.09
C LEU A 320 9.28 -20.19 14.00
N SER A 321 8.85 -20.70 15.14
CA SER A 321 7.90 -21.81 15.22
C SER A 321 6.51 -21.35 14.71
N GLU A 322 5.66 -22.30 14.35
CA GLU A 322 4.27 -22.05 13.93
C GLU A 322 3.51 -21.23 14.99
N LYS A 323 3.67 -21.58 16.26
CA LYS A 323 3.05 -20.86 17.38
C LYS A 323 3.49 -19.40 17.47
N GLU A 324 4.77 -19.13 17.24
CA GLU A 324 5.30 -17.75 17.21
C GLU A 324 4.76 -16.98 16.02
N MET A 325 4.71 -17.60 14.84
CA MET A 325 4.13 -16.97 13.64
C MET A 325 2.64 -16.66 13.82
N LEU A 326 1.86 -17.54 14.43
CA LEU A 326 0.43 -17.29 14.70
C LEU A 326 0.19 -16.07 15.60
N ASN A 327 1.06 -15.84 16.58
CA ASN A 327 0.92 -14.72 17.52
C ASN A 327 1.71 -13.46 17.14
N PHE A 328 2.50 -13.52 16.06
CA PHE A 328 3.46 -12.45 15.71
C PHE A 328 2.78 -11.10 15.51
N ARG A 329 1.68 -11.09 14.74
CA ARG A 329 0.95 -9.86 14.43
C ARG A 329 0.30 -9.22 15.67
N GLU A 330 -0.24 -10.03 16.57
CA GLU A 330 -0.88 -9.56 17.80
C GLU A 330 0.14 -8.92 18.72
N LYS A 331 1.30 -9.58 18.91
CA LYS A 331 2.40 -9.02 19.69
C LYS A 331 2.93 -7.70 19.12
N LEU A 332 3.04 -7.57 17.81
CA LEU A 332 3.38 -6.30 17.18
C LEU A 332 2.29 -5.24 17.43
N ALA A 333 1.01 -5.62 17.34
CA ALA A 333 -0.10 -4.70 17.59
C ALA A 333 -0.10 -4.13 19.04
N GLU A 334 0.24 -4.97 20.03
CA GLU A 334 0.42 -4.57 21.44
C GLU A 334 1.54 -3.53 21.61
N MET A 335 2.58 -3.57 20.77
CA MET A 335 3.69 -2.61 20.75
C MET A 335 3.36 -1.32 19.98
N GLY A 336 2.15 -1.19 19.39
CA GLY A 336 1.75 -0.02 18.61
C GLY A 336 1.95 -0.12 17.10
N TYR A 337 2.34 -1.27 16.58
CA TYR A 337 2.41 -1.52 15.13
C TYR A 337 1.01 -1.74 14.56
N LYS A 338 0.34 -0.64 14.23
CA LYS A 338 -1.07 -0.61 13.85
C LYS A 338 -1.33 -0.87 12.37
N PHE A 339 -0.31 -0.79 11.52
CA PHE A 339 -0.38 -1.17 10.12
C PHE A 339 0.70 -2.19 9.80
N GLN A 340 0.30 -3.40 9.41
CA GLN A 340 1.20 -4.53 9.16
C GLN A 340 0.93 -5.11 7.78
N PHE A 341 1.96 -5.39 7.00
CA PHE A 341 1.77 -5.78 5.61
C PHE A 341 2.85 -6.75 5.11
N VAL A 342 2.47 -7.55 4.09
CA VAL A 342 3.39 -8.43 3.36
C VAL A 342 3.63 -7.81 1.98
N THR A 343 4.81 -7.27 1.75
CA THR A 343 5.11 -6.42 0.59
C THR A 343 4.92 -7.10 -0.76
N LEU A 344 5.40 -8.35 -0.93
CA LEU A 344 5.48 -9.03 -2.22
C LEU A 344 4.46 -10.17 -2.35
N ALA A 345 3.38 -10.15 -1.58
CA ALA A 345 2.38 -11.22 -1.61
C ALA A 345 1.78 -11.44 -3.00
N GLY A 346 1.49 -10.37 -3.73
CA GLY A 346 0.96 -10.42 -5.09
C GLY A 346 1.93 -11.06 -6.07
N PHE A 347 3.21 -10.68 -6.00
CA PHE A 347 4.25 -11.25 -6.86
C PHE A 347 4.41 -12.75 -6.62
N HIS A 348 4.56 -13.18 -5.38
CA HIS A 348 4.78 -14.59 -5.06
C HIS A 348 3.55 -15.46 -5.38
N SER A 349 2.34 -15.00 -5.05
CA SER A 349 1.12 -15.76 -5.34
C SER A 349 0.89 -15.90 -6.86
N LEU A 350 1.11 -14.85 -7.64
CA LEU A 350 0.99 -14.88 -9.10
C LEU A 350 1.98 -15.86 -9.73
N ASN A 351 3.26 -15.76 -9.36
CA ASN A 351 4.32 -16.58 -9.95
C ASN A 351 4.17 -18.05 -9.55
N THR A 352 3.88 -18.35 -8.28
CA THR A 352 3.71 -19.72 -7.78
C THR A 352 2.52 -20.40 -8.47
N SER A 353 1.36 -19.74 -8.52
CA SER A 353 0.15 -20.34 -9.11
C SER A 353 0.34 -20.60 -10.61
N MET A 354 0.96 -19.68 -11.35
CA MET A 354 1.22 -19.87 -12.76
C MET A 354 2.26 -20.98 -13.01
N PHE A 355 3.32 -21.04 -12.20
CA PHE A 355 4.33 -22.09 -12.33
C PHE A 355 3.74 -23.49 -12.09
N GLU A 356 2.94 -23.65 -11.03
CA GLU A 356 2.25 -24.90 -10.71
C GLU A 356 1.30 -25.33 -11.84
N LEU A 357 0.51 -24.39 -12.36
CA LEU A 357 -0.40 -24.64 -13.49
C LEU A 357 0.37 -25.06 -14.74
N ALA A 358 1.45 -24.35 -15.08
CA ALA A 358 2.26 -24.67 -16.27
C ALA A 358 2.88 -26.08 -16.19
N VAL A 359 3.38 -26.46 -15.00
CA VAL A 359 3.88 -27.83 -14.76
C VAL A 359 2.77 -28.87 -14.93
N ALA A 360 1.62 -28.65 -14.31
CA ALA A 360 0.47 -29.56 -14.37
C ALA A 360 -0.04 -29.70 -15.81
N TYR A 361 -0.19 -28.59 -16.52
CA TYR A 361 -0.67 -28.58 -17.90
C TYR A 361 0.30 -29.29 -18.86
N ARG A 362 1.62 -29.03 -18.72
CA ARG A 362 2.64 -29.73 -19.52
C ARG A 362 2.59 -31.24 -19.31
N GLN A 363 2.34 -31.72 -18.09
CA GLN A 363 2.35 -33.14 -17.76
C GLN A 363 1.03 -33.84 -18.08
N LYS A 364 -0.12 -33.18 -17.89
CA LYS A 364 -1.45 -33.79 -17.87
C LYS A 364 -2.46 -33.12 -18.82
N GLY A 365 -2.03 -32.14 -19.62
CA GLY A 365 -2.92 -31.41 -20.54
C GLY A 365 -4.11 -30.79 -19.82
N MET A 366 -5.30 -30.96 -20.39
CA MET A 366 -6.56 -30.41 -19.84
C MET A 366 -6.94 -30.98 -18.48
N ALA A 367 -6.50 -32.18 -18.12
CA ALA A 367 -6.71 -32.70 -16.77
C ALA A 367 -5.93 -31.88 -15.71
N GLY A 368 -4.74 -31.38 -16.06
CA GLY A 368 -3.98 -30.46 -15.22
C GLY A 368 -4.65 -29.10 -15.07
N TYR A 369 -5.22 -28.55 -16.14
CA TYR A 369 -5.98 -27.31 -16.10
C TYR A 369 -7.30 -27.47 -15.31
N SER A 370 -8.04 -28.56 -15.54
CA SER A 370 -9.29 -28.83 -14.83
C SER A 370 -9.12 -28.87 -13.31
N ALA A 371 -7.97 -29.33 -12.81
CA ALA A 371 -7.69 -29.31 -11.40
C ALA A 371 -7.73 -27.90 -10.77
N LEU A 372 -7.28 -26.88 -11.52
CA LEU A 372 -7.42 -25.49 -11.10
C LEU A 372 -8.90 -25.07 -11.05
N GLN A 373 -9.70 -25.41 -12.07
CA GLN A 373 -11.14 -25.10 -12.07
C GLN A 373 -11.86 -25.76 -10.88
N GLN A 374 -11.55 -27.01 -10.58
CA GLN A 374 -12.15 -27.67 -9.42
C GLN A 374 -11.78 -27.00 -8.10
N LYS A 375 -10.55 -26.51 -7.97
CA LYS A 375 -10.14 -25.69 -6.81
C LYS A 375 -10.94 -24.38 -6.74
N GLU A 376 -11.17 -23.71 -7.87
CA GLU A 376 -11.98 -22.49 -7.93
C GLU A 376 -13.43 -22.76 -7.49
N PHE A 377 -14.04 -23.87 -7.93
CA PHE A 377 -15.37 -24.27 -7.48
C PHE A 377 -15.42 -24.57 -5.97
N ALA A 378 -14.41 -25.24 -5.43
CA ALA A 378 -14.32 -25.44 -3.99
C ALA A 378 -14.23 -24.10 -3.23
N LEU A 379 -13.38 -23.18 -3.66
CA LEU A 379 -13.27 -21.83 -3.09
C LEU A 379 -14.56 -21.01 -3.22
N GLN A 380 -15.32 -21.19 -4.33
CA GLN A 380 -16.62 -20.57 -4.49
C GLN A 380 -17.61 -21.07 -3.42
N ASN A 381 -17.65 -22.36 -3.19
CA ASN A 381 -18.56 -22.98 -2.22
C ASN A 381 -18.17 -22.66 -0.77
N GLU A 382 -16.90 -22.69 -0.45
CA GLU A 382 -16.40 -22.54 0.93
C GLU A 382 -16.25 -21.08 1.34
N HIS A 383 -15.83 -20.21 0.41
CA HIS A 383 -15.42 -18.82 0.70
C HIS A 383 -16.06 -17.77 -0.19
N GLY A 384 -16.98 -18.16 -1.09
CA GLY A 384 -17.69 -17.22 -1.97
C GLY A 384 -16.80 -16.62 -3.07
N PHE A 385 -15.77 -17.32 -3.53
CA PHE A 385 -14.91 -16.87 -4.63
C PHE A 385 -15.75 -16.66 -5.91
N LYS A 386 -15.68 -15.46 -6.50
CA LYS A 386 -16.58 -15.05 -7.59
C LYS A 386 -15.98 -15.18 -9.00
N ALA A 387 -14.65 -15.29 -9.13
CA ALA A 387 -13.99 -15.23 -10.43
C ALA A 387 -14.17 -16.50 -11.30
N VAL A 388 -14.78 -17.54 -10.78
CA VAL A 388 -15.27 -18.69 -11.59
C VAL A 388 -16.14 -18.19 -12.76
N ARG A 389 -17.03 -17.24 -12.46
CA ARG A 389 -17.85 -16.55 -13.46
C ARG A 389 -17.11 -15.33 -13.97
N HIS A 390 -16.08 -15.55 -14.76
CA HIS A 390 -15.15 -14.51 -15.17
C HIS A 390 -15.80 -13.41 -16.04
N GLN A 391 -16.82 -13.72 -16.83
CA GLN A 391 -17.56 -12.72 -17.63
C GLN A 391 -18.37 -11.79 -16.71
N ALA A 392 -19.13 -12.36 -15.79
CA ALA A 392 -19.89 -11.58 -14.80
C ALA A 392 -18.94 -10.81 -13.86
N PHE A 393 -17.83 -11.43 -13.44
CA PHE A 393 -16.84 -10.84 -12.56
C PHE A 393 -16.21 -9.55 -13.11
N VAL A 394 -15.95 -9.49 -14.41
CA VAL A 394 -15.41 -8.28 -15.06
C VAL A 394 -16.48 -7.28 -15.49
N GLY A 395 -17.78 -7.60 -15.32
CA GLY A 395 -18.87 -6.68 -15.48
C GLY A 395 -19.69 -6.80 -16.77
N THR A 396 -19.72 -7.98 -17.43
CA THR A 396 -20.55 -8.18 -18.62
C THR A 396 -22.00 -7.81 -18.33
N GLY A 397 -22.60 -8.29 -17.22
CA GLY A 397 -23.97 -7.95 -16.83
C GLY A 397 -24.19 -6.47 -16.51
N TYR A 398 -23.16 -5.78 -15.99
CA TYR A 398 -23.22 -4.32 -15.81
C TYR A 398 -23.34 -3.58 -17.15
N PHE A 399 -22.57 -3.98 -18.17
CA PHE A 399 -22.65 -3.37 -19.50
C PHE A 399 -23.93 -3.78 -20.24
N ASP A 400 -24.45 -4.98 -20.02
CA ASP A 400 -25.78 -5.34 -20.49
C ASP A 400 -26.85 -4.39 -19.94
N ALA A 401 -26.81 -4.10 -18.64
CA ALA A 401 -27.71 -3.12 -18.02
C ALA A 401 -27.54 -1.70 -18.59
N VAL A 402 -26.32 -1.26 -18.87
CA VAL A 402 -26.04 0.03 -19.54
C VAL A 402 -26.69 0.03 -20.93
N GLN A 403 -26.54 -1.05 -21.70
CA GLN A 403 -27.15 -1.19 -23.03
C GLN A 403 -28.69 -1.17 -22.99
N GLU A 404 -29.29 -1.86 -22.02
CA GLU A 404 -30.74 -1.83 -21.81
C GLU A 404 -31.25 -0.42 -21.49
N VAL A 405 -30.55 0.34 -20.65
CA VAL A 405 -30.91 1.75 -20.36
C VAL A 405 -30.83 2.60 -21.62
N ILE A 406 -29.76 2.48 -22.41
CA ILE A 406 -29.56 3.25 -23.66
C ILE A 406 -30.69 2.96 -24.66
N THR A 407 -31.12 1.70 -24.75
CA THR A 407 -32.11 1.25 -25.73
C THR A 407 -33.54 1.23 -25.21
N ASN A 408 -33.78 1.75 -24.00
CA ASN A 408 -35.07 1.70 -23.32
C ASN A 408 -35.67 0.28 -23.26
N GLY A 409 -34.85 -0.69 -22.91
CA GLY A 409 -35.25 -2.10 -22.79
C GLY A 409 -35.37 -2.86 -24.09
N GLN A 410 -34.95 -2.31 -25.21
CA GLN A 410 -35.10 -2.92 -26.53
C GLN A 410 -33.79 -3.51 -27.11
N SER A 411 -32.81 -3.79 -26.23
CA SER A 411 -31.54 -4.37 -26.68
C SER A 411 -31.72 -5.85 -27.10
N SER A 412 -31.16 -6.20 -28.25
CA SER A 412 -31.00 -7.59 -28.70
C SER A 412 -29.53 -8.08 -28.58
N THR A 413 -28.66 -7.24 -28.02
CA THR A 413 -27.21 -7.48 -27.98
C THR A 413 -26.65 -7.64 -26.56
N THR A 414 -27.50 -7.95 -25.57
CA THR A 414 -27.04 -8.33 -24.22
C THR A 414 -26.21 -9.62 -24.31
N ALA A 415 -25.11 -9.68 -23.58
CA ALA A 415 -24.09 -10.68 -23.79
C ALA A 415 -24.06 -11.79 -22.73
N LEU A 416 -24.49 -11.51 -21.50
CA LEU A 416 -24.44 -12.48 -20.39
C LEU A 416 -25.56 -13.51 -20.50
N LYS A 417 -26.77 -13.08 -20.89
CA LYS A 417 -27.94 -13.94 -21.08
C LYS A 417 -27.72 -14.92 -22.24
N ASN A 418 -28.02 -16.18 -22.01
CA ASN A 418 -27.79 -17.30 -22.95
C ASN A 418 -26.28 -17.54 -23.25
N SER A 419 -25.38 -17.06 -22.43
CA SER A 419 -23.95 -17.33 -22.57
C SER A 419 -23.62 -18.74 -22.06
N THR A 420 -22.44 -19.25 -22.46
CA THR A 420 -21.88 -20.50 -21.89
C THR A 420 -21.63 -20.39 -20.41
N GLU A 421 -21.33 -19.19 -19.89
CA GLU A 421 -21.12 -18.96 -18.46
C GLU A 421 -22.46 -19.15 -17.71
N GLU A 422 -23.55 -18.58 -18.20
CA GLU A 422 -24.86 -18.78 -17.62
C GLU A 422 -25.30 -20.26 -17.65
N ALA A 423 -25.06 -20.94 -18.76
CA ALA A 423 -25.46 -22.33 -18.94
C ALA A 423 -24.65 -23.33 -18.10
N GLN A 424 -23.34 -23.08 -17.91
CA GLN A 424 -22.44 -24.08 -17.32
C GLN A 424 -22.01 -23.77 -15.90
N PHE A 425 -22.03 -22.49 -15.45
CA PHE A 425 -21.56 -22.09 -14.14
C PHE A 425 -22.65 -21.58 -13.19
N ASN A 426 -23.92 -21.64 -13.60
CA ASN A 426 -25.09 -21.36 -12.76
C ASN A 426 -25.69 -22.62 -12.12
N THR A 427 -25.11 -23.79 -12.30
CA THR A 427 -25.65 -25.05 -11.76
C THR A 427 -25.50 -25.08 -10.24
N PRO A 428 -26.54 -25.47 -9.46
CA PRO A 428 -26.42 -25.76 -8.05
C PRO A 428 -25.36 -26.85 -7.83
N SER A 429 -24.66 -26.77 -6.70
CA SER A 429 -23.66 -27.75 -6.23
C SER A 429 -24.08 -29.20 -6.55
N VAL A 430 -23.13 -29.96 -7.07
CA VAL A 430 -23.26 -31.39 -7.43
C VAL A 430 -23.52 -32.25 -6.16
N GLU A 431 -24.63 -32.10 -5.47
CA GLU A 431 -25.19 -33.13 -4.57
C GLU A 431 -26.15 -34.06 -5.27
N GLY A 432 -26.42 -33.86 -6.57
CA GLY A 432 -27.42 -34.60 -7.35
C GLY A 432 -26.91 -35.54 -8.44
N GLN A 433 -25.59 -35.62 -8.70
CA GLN A 433 -25.11 -36.45 -9.86
C GLN A 433 -24.34 -37.73 -9.48
N LEU A 434 -24.27 -38.12 -8.22
CA LEU A 434 -23.74 -39.44 -7.82
C LEU A 434 -24.83 -40.51 -7.62
N ALA A 435 -26.05 -40.29 -8.11
CA ALA A 435 -27.16 -41.23 -7.97
C ALA A 435 -27.62 -41.88 -9.27
N VAL A 436 -26.86 -41.77 -10.39
CA VAL A 436 -27.16 -42.59 -11.59
C VAL A 436 -25.85 -42.87 -12.33
N ALA A 437 -25.16 -43.93 -12.02
CA ALA A 437 -24.45 -44.85 -12.91
C ALA A 437 -24.05 -46.12 -12.15
#